data_6aeedec292528e052a37d1944091caed
#
_entry.id   6aeedec292528e052a37d1944091caed
#
_cell.length_a   1.000
_cell.length_b   1.000
_cell.length_c   1.000
_cell.angle_alpha   90.00
_cell.angle_beta   90.00
_cell.angle_gamma   90.00
#
_symmetry.space_group_name_H-M   'P 1'
#
loop_
_entity.id
_entity.type
_entity.pdbx_description
1 polymer ?
#
loop_
_entity_poly.entity_id
_entity_poly.type
_entity_poly.pdbx_seq_one_letter_code
_entity_poly.pdbx_strand_id
1 'polypeptide(L)'
;CYYWLHRMGHESAVLWAAHAVHHQSQDYNLSTALRQTSSGALLGWVFYVPMALAGVPPLVFGVVALIDLLYQFWVHTEQVGKLGWFDRWFCSPSNHRVHHAVNDAYLDKNYGGILILWDRLFGTFKDEDDHEKCVYGTRGLLNSWDPLWANAQVYAGLAHDSWHARHWADKLKVWTKPPGWRPADVAERFPKPAFSMAQMQIFQPPMSRAVQWFALVQFAVLLTGVGAFLWQADTAPLAHNAIWFAVLLVGQWALGAVMQGRIGMLMALMLQSAALATATSALGFT
;
A
#
# COMPACT_ATOMS: atom_id res chain seq x y z
N CYS A 1 -10.92 -15.95 -7.20
CA CYS A 1 -11.01 -14.52 -7.53
C CYS A 1 -9.89 -13.73 -6.86
N TYR A 2 -9.79 -13.72 -5.51
CA TYR A 2 -8.78 -12.96 -4.78
C TYR A 2 -7.35 -13.27 -5.24
N TYR A 3 -6.96 -14.53 -5.35
CA TYR A 3 -5.64 -14.94 -5.84
C TYR A 3 -5.27 -14.26 -7.18
N TRP A 4 -6.19 -14.25 -8.14
CA TRP A 4 -5.95 -13.62 -9.44
C TRP A 4 -5.87 -12.10 -9.37
N LEU A 5 -6.71 -11.46 -8.55
CA LEU A 5 -6.61 -10.03 -8.28
C LEU A 5 -5.24 -9.69 -7.68
N HIS A 6 -4.81 -10.43 -6.66
CA HIS A 6 -3.56 -10.20 -5.96
C HIS A 6 -2.35 -10.44 -6.87
N ARG A 7 -2.35 -11.57 -7.59
CA ARG A 7 -1.32 -11.89 -8.58
C ARG A 7 -1.21 -10.80 -9.65
N MET A 8 -2.32 -10.39 -10.25
CA MET A 8 -2.33 -9.31 -11.24
C MET A 8 -1.95 -7.96 -10.64
N GLY A 9 -2.17 -7.76 -9.35
CA GLY A 9 -1.64 -6.63 -8.57
C GLY A 9 -0.11 -6.54 -8.63
N HIS A 10 0.58 -7.65 -8.82
CA HIS A 10 2.03 -7.71 -8.98
C HIS A 10 2.50 -7.82 -10.44
N GLU A 11 1.69 -8.42 -11.32
CA GLU A 11 2.10 -8.71 -12.70
C GLU A 11 1.62 -7.65 -13.73
N SER A 12 0.77 -6.68 -13.32
CA SER A 12 0.30 -5.59 -14.18
C SER A 12 0.64 -4.23 -13.56
N ALA A 13 1.31 -3.36 -14.31
CA ALA A 13 1.83 -2.10 -13.78
C ALA A 13 0.74 -1.18 -13.19
N VAL A 14 -0.44 -1.09 -13.81
CA VAL A 14 -1.54 -0.26 -13.28
C VAL A 14 -2.13 -0.84 -12.00
N LEU A 15 -2.24 -2.18 -11.91
CA LEU A 15 -2.72 -2.84 -10.70
C LEU A 15 -1.66 -2.80 -9.60
N TRP A 16 -0.37 -2.91 -9.96
CA TRP A 16 0.73 -2.65 -9.04
C TRP A 16 0.70 -1.22 -8.50
N ALA A 17 0.42 -0.21 -9.33
CA ALA A 17 0.29 1.16 -8.87
C ALA A 17 -0.81 1.32 -7.80
N ALA A 18 -1.88 0.53 -7.89
CA ALA A 18 -2.90 0.45 -6.87
C ALA A 18 -2.48 -0.37 -5.64
N HIS A 19 -1.53 -1.30 -5.75
CA HIS A 19 -1.14 -2.22 -4.68
C HIS A 19 0.17 -1.84 -3.98
N ALA A 20 1.07 -1.13 -4.67
CA ALA A 20 2.42 -0.82 -4.21
C ALA A 20 2.47 -0.16 -2.82
N VAL A 21 1.49 0.69 -2.46
CA VAL A 21 1.45 1.35 -1.15
C VAL A 21 1.48 0.36 0.01
N HIS A 22 0.90 -0.82 -0.17
CA HIS A 22 0.90 -1.90 0.80
C HIS A 22 2.32 -2.49 1.00
N HIS A 23 3.10 -2.60 -0.06
CA HIS A 23 4.45 -3.14 -0.06
C HIS A 23 5.57 -2.12 0.24
N GLN A 24 5.27 -0.82 0.29
CA GLN A 24 6.30 0.22 0.46
C GLN A 24 6.94 0.26 1.85
N SER A 25 6.33 -0.37 2.87
CA SER A 25 6.91 -0.41 4.21
C SER A 25 8.19 -1.21 4.23
N GLN A 26 9.26 -0.62 4.79
CA GLN A 26 10.52 -1.30 5.02
C GLN A 26 10.59 -1.99 6.41
N ASP A 27 9.61 -1.70 7.26
CA ASP A 27 9.33 -2.43 8.48
C ASP A 27 8.14 -3.37 8.24
N TYR A 28 8.20 -4.60 8.77
CA TYR A 28 7.15 -5.58 8.61
C TYR A 28 6.51 -5.95 9.95
N ASN A 29 5.30 -5.50 10.16
CA ASN A 29 4.52 -5.71 11.39
C ASN A 29 3.03 -5.47 11.12
N LEU A 30 2.19 -5.58 12.14
CA LEU A 30 0.73 -5.41 12.01
C LEU A 30 0.31 -4.05 11.43
N SER A 31 1.13 -2.99 11.56
CA SER A 31 0.82 -1.71 10.92
C SER A 31 1.00 -1.75 9.40
N THR A 32 1.80 -2.68 8.88
CA THR A 32 1.92 -2.92 7.43
C THR A 32 0.59 -3.37 6.84
N ALA A 33 -0.17 -4.22 7.56
CA ALA A 33 -1.51 -4.64 7.16
C ALA A 33 -2.50 -3.45 6.99
N LEU A 34 -2.29 -2.36 7.74
CA LEU A 34 -3.15 -1.17 7.69
C LEU A 34 -2.80 -0.22 6.53
N ARG A 35 -1.68 -0.45 5.83
CA ARG A 35 -1.32 0.32 4.63
C ARG A 35 -2.12 -0.19 3.43
N GLN A 36 -3.34 0.32 3.30
CA GLN A 36 -4.25 -0.09 2.23
C GLN A 36 -4.25 0.90 1.07
N THR A 37 -4.56 0.37 -0.10
CA THR A 37 -4.63 1.14 -1.34
C THR A 37 -5.87 2.03 -1.39
N SER A 38 -5.72 3.25 -1.94
CA SER A 38 -6.86 4.14 -2.18
C SER A 38 -7.61 3.83 -3.49
N SER A 39 -6.95 3.18 -4.46
CA SER A 39 -7.49 2.96 -5.82
C SER A 39 -7.81 1.49 -6.14
N GLY A 40 -7.49 0.56 -5.24
CA GLY A 40 -7.66 -0.88 -5.49
C GLY A 40 -9.10 -1.29 -5.80
N ALA A 41 -10.07 -0.71 -5.10
CA ALA A 41 -11.48 -0.99 -5.34
C ALA A 41 -11.94 -0.58 -6.76
N LEU A 42 -11.39 0.53 -7.29
CA LEU A 42 -11.72 1.01 -8.65
C LEU A 42 -11.21 0.09 -9.76
N LEU A 43 -10.13 -0.64 -9.52
CA LEU A 43 -9.48 -1.48 -10.52
C LEU A 43 -9.73 -2.97 -10.28
N GLY A 44 -9.97 -3.37 -9.03
CA GLY A 44 -10.04 -4.78 -8.62
C GLY A 44 -11.40 -5.45 -8.79
N TRP A 45 -12.49 -4.69 -8.87
CA TRP A 45 -13.86 -5.25 -8.91
C TRP A 45 -14.09 -6.23 -10.07
N VAL A 46 -13.42 -6.02 -11.19
CA VAL A 46 -13.54 -6.85 -12.39
C VAL A 46 -13.22 -8.34 -12.11
N PHE A 47 -12.32 -8.61 -11.19
CA PHE A 47 -11.94 -9.98 -10.81
C PHE A 47 -13.03 -10.72 -10.05
N TYR A 48 -14.03 -10.01 -9.52
CA TYR A 48 -15.15 -10.59 -8.79
C TYR A 48 -16.42 -10.73 -9.65
N VAL A 49 -16.43 -10.20 -10.87
CA VAL A 49 -17.54 -10.38 -11.83
C VAL A 49 -17.93 -11.85 -12.01
N PRO A 50 -16.99 -12.83 -12.12
CA PRO A 50 -17.36 -14.24 -12.20
C PRO A 50 -18.22 -14.74 -11.04
N MET A 51 -18.03 -14.22 -9.83
CA MET A 51 -18.86 -14.58 -8.67
C MET A 51 -20.29 -14.03 -8.80
N ALA A 52 -20.42 -12.78 -9.28
CA ALA A 52 -21.72 -12.18 -9.53
C ALA A 52 -22.48 -12.96 -10.63
N LEU A 53 -21.80 -13.35 -11.72
CA LEU A 53 -22.39 -14.17 -12.79
C LEU A 53 -22.77 -15.57 -12.31
N ALA A 54 -22.05 -16.14 -11.34
CA ALA A 54 -22.39 -17.40 -10.69
C ALA A 54 -23.54 -17.28 -9.66
N GLY A 55 -24.11 -16.08 -9.47
CA GLY A 55 -25.23 -15.86 -8.57
C GLY A 55 -24.85 -15.81 -7.08
N VAL A 56 -23.58 -15.54 -6.73
CA VAL A 56 -23.17 -15.38 -5.33
C VAL A 56 -23.84 -14.14 -4.73
N PRO A 57 -24.63 -14.29 -3.64
CA PRO A 57 -25.29 -13.15 -3.01
C PRO A 57 -24.29 -12.11 -2.50
N PRO A 58 -24.57 -10.79 -2.65
CA PRO A 58 -23.68 -9.73 -2.17
C PRO A 58 -23.31 -9.84 -0.68
N LEU A 59 -24.26 -10.28 0.17
CA LEU A 59 -23.99 -10.49 1.60
C LEU A 59 -22.94 -11.59 1.82
N VAL A 60 -23.04 -12.70 1.09
CA VAL A 60 -22.05 -13.81 1.19
C VAL A 60 -20.68 -13.31 0.74
N PHE A 61 -20.64 -12.58 -0.38
CA PHE A 61 -19.40 -11.96 -0.85
C PHE A 61 -18.79 -11.04 0.22
N GLY A 62 -19.59 -10.13 0.79
CA GLY A 62 -19.14 -9.18 1.80
C GLY A 62 -18.61 -9.86 3.06
N VAL A 63 -19.29 -10.88 3.56
CA VAL A 63 -18.86 -11.66 4.74
C VAL A 63 -17.54 -12.39 4.46
N VAL A 64 -17.42 -13.06 3.31
CA VAL A 64 -16.18 -13.78 2.96
C VAL A 64 -15.03 -12.80 2.75
N ALA A 65 -15.26 -11.66 2.10
CA ALA A 65 -14.25 -10.62 1.91
C ALA A 65 -13.77 -10.03 3.25
N LEU A 66 -14.68 -9.84 4.22
CA LEU A 66 -14.33 -9.40 5.57
C LEU A 66 -13.50 -10.47 6.31
N ILE A 67 -13.87 -11.74 6.22
CA ILE A 67 -13.09 -12.86 6.81
C ILE A 67 -11.69 -12.87 6.20
N ASP A 68 -11.55 -12.73 4.88
CA ASP A 68 -10.26 -12.71 4.19
C ASP A 68 -9.41 -11.51 4.65
N LEU A 69 -10.00 -10.33 4.75
CA LEU A 69 -9.33 -9.13 5.24
C LEU A 69 -8.83 -9.28 6.68
N LEU A 70 -9.67 -9.78 7.59
CA LEU A 70 -9.32 -10.02 9.00
C LEU A 70 -8.25 -11.11 9.13
N TYR A 71 -8.35 -12.17 8.31
CA TYR A 71 -7.33 -13.20 8.26
C TYR A 71 -5.98 -12.62 7.84
N GLN A 72 -5.93 -11.79 6.81
CA GLN A 72 -4.70 -11.21 6.32
C GLN A 72 -4.05 -10.24 7.31
N PHE A 73 -4.78 -9.70 8.29
CA PHE A 73 -4.20 -8.82 9.30
C PHE A 73 -3.13 -9.52 10.15
N TRP A 74 -3.41 -10.71 10.68
CA TRP A 74 -2.50 -11.40 11.61
C TRP A 74 -1.25 -11.96 10.94
N VAL A 75 -1.25 -12.19 9.62
CA VAL A 75 -0.09 -12.73 8.91
C VAL A 75 1.05 -11.71 8.73
N HIS A 76 0.78 -10.42 8.95
CA HIS A 76 1.77 -9.35 8.87
C HIS A 76 2.59 -9.25 10.17
N THR A 77 3.45 -10.24 10.43
CA THR A 77 4.30 -10.24 11.62
C THR A 77 5.57 -11.08 11.43
N GLU A 78 6.65 -10.63 12.06
CA GLU A 78 7.90 -11.39 12.20
C GLU A 78 7.94 -12.21 13.50
N GLN A 79 6.93 -12.06 14.40
CA GLN A 79 6.92 -12.71 15.71
C GLN A 79 6.49 -14.19 15.66
N VAL A 80 5.90 -14.61 14.55
CA VAL A 80 5.45 -15.99 14.34
C VAL A 80 6.35 -16.65 13.29
N GLY A 81 7.02 -17.72 13.69
CA GLY A 81 7.87 -18.52 12.79
C GLY A 81 7.06 -19.43 11.86
N LYS A 82 7.73 -20.41 11.28
CA LYS A 82 7.08 -21.45 10.46
C LYS A 82 6.15 -22.31 11.31
N LEU A 83 4.95 -22.57 10.81
CA LEU A 83 3.89 -23.35 11.48
C LEU A 83 3.77 -24.79 10.93
N GLY A 84 4.72 -25.24 10.13
CA GLY A 84 4.85 -26.61 9.64
C GLY A 84 3.73 -27.03 8.70
N TRP A 85 2.82 -27.93 9.13
CA TRP A 85 1.73 -28.41 8.28
C TRP A 85 0.77 -27.29 7.87
N PHE A 86 0.59 -26.27 8.72
CA PHE A 86 -0.30 -25.14 8.46
C PHE A 86 0.18 -24.33 7.24
N ASP A 87 1.50 -24.09 7.11
CA ASP A 87 2.11 -23.37 5.99
C ASP A 87 1.91 -24.06 4.64
N ARG A 88 1.49 -25.34 4.66
CA ARG A 88 1.26 -26.12 3.43
C ARG A 88 -0.13 -25.82 2.82
N TRP A 89 -1.09 -25.43 3.65
CA TRP A 89 -2.49 -25.28 3.25
C TRP A 89 -2.97 -23.83 3.34
N PHE A 90 -2.53 -23.14 4.37
CA PHE A 90 -2.96 -21.78 4.69
C PHE A 90 -1.81 -20.78 4.54
N CYS A 91 -2.15 -19.55 4.16
CA CYS A 91 -1.20 -18.46 4.18
C CYS A 91 -0.85 -18.15 5.64
N SER A 92 0.39 -18.35 6.00
CA SER A 92 0.94 -18.08 7.34
C SER A 92 1.80 -16.81 7.34
N PRO A 93 2.22 -16.29 8.50
CA PRO A 93 3.21 -15.22 8.56
C PRO A 93 4.49 -15.51 7.77
N SER A 94 5.00 -16.76 7.80
CA SER A 94 6.15 -17.17 7.01
C SER A 94 5.90 -17.06 5.49
N ASN A 95 4.75 -17.54 5.02
CA ASN A 95 4.39 -17.42 3.61
C ASN A 95 4.22 -15.97 3.17
N HIS A 96 3.66 -15.12 4.05
CA HIS A 96 3.37 -13.74 3.72
C HIS A 96 4.60 -12.82 3.84
N ARG A 97 5.58 -13.16 4.69
CA ARG A 97 6.91 -12.50 4.67
C ARG A 97 7.60 -12.67 3.33
N VAL A 98 7.58 -13.86 2.77
CA VAL A 98 8.10 -14.12 1.40
C VAL A 98 7.38 -13.26 0.37
N HIS A 99 6.04 -13.14 0.47
CA HIS A 99 5.26 -12.31 -0.43
C HIS A 99 5.67 -10.82 -0.39
N HIS A 100 5.95 -10.28 0.79
CA HIS A 100 6.36 -8.88 0.95
C HIS A 100 7.84 -8.62 0.69
N ALA A 101 8.64 -9.67 0.49
CA ALA A 101 10.08 -9.52 0.34
C ALA A 101 10.49 -9.12 -1.08
N VAL A 102 11.51 -8.24 -1.16
CA VAL A 102 12.10 -7.78 -2.44
C VAL A 102 13.28 -8.62 -2.91
N ASN A 103 13.66 -9.65 -2.13
CA ASN A 103 14.71 -10.61 -2.48
C ASN A 103 14.43 -11.25 -3.84
N ASP A 104 15.46 -11.50 -4.64
CA ASP A 104 15.29 -12.08 -5.97
C ASP A 104 14.60 -13.44 -5.95
N ALA A 105 14.89 -14.27 -4.93
CA ALA A 105 14.27 -15.57 -4.76
C ALA A 105 12.80 -15.54 -4.34
N TYR A 106 12.34 -14.42 -3.76
CA TYR A 106 11.00 -14.24 -3.20
C TYR A 106 10.09 -13.36 -4.04
N LEU A 107 10.66 -12.65 -5.01
CA LEU A 107 9.89 -11.72 -5.83
C LEU A 107 8.75 -12.43 -6.55
N ASP A 108 7.56 -11.80 -6.51
CA ASP A 108 6.37 -12.30 -7.20
C ASP A 108 5.97 -13.72 -6.78
N LYS A 109 5.96 -14.00 -5.46
CA LYS A 109 5.54 -15.25 -4.85
C LYS A 109 4.42 -15.08 -3.83
N ASN A 110 3.72 -16.18 -3.53
CA ASN A 110 2.78 -16.35 -2.41
C ASN A 110 1.61 -15.34 -2.39
N TYR A 111 0.79 -15.32 -3.44
CA TYR A 111 -0.36 -14.42 -3.59
C TYR A 111 -1.63 -14.85 -2.85
N GLY A 112 -1.65 -16.03 -2.25
CA GLY A 112 -2.82 -16.54 -1.52
C GLY A 112 -3.20 -15.65 -0.33
N GLY A 113 -4.48 -15.33 -0.16
CA GLY A 113 -4.99 -14.64 1.02
C GLY A 113 -5.11 -15.58 2.22
N ILE A 114 -6.13 -16.46 2.23
CA ILE A 114 -6.30 -17.49 3.28
C ILE A 114 -5.60 -18.79 2.89
N LEU A 115 -5.79 -19.23 1.63
CA LEU A 115 -5.31 -20.53 1.15
C LEU A 115 -4.09 -20.36 0.26
N ILE A 116 -2.95 -20.86 0.71
CA ILE A 116 -1.70 -20.91 -0.06
C ILE A 116 -1.72 -22.00 -1.16
N LEU A 117 -2.76 -22.82 -1.18
CA LEU A 117 -2.96 -23.86 -2.19
C LEU A 117 -2.99 -23.33 -3.61
N TRP A 118 -3.51 -22.11 -3.80
CA TRP A 118 -3.55 -21.46 -5.10
C TRP A 118 -2.15 -21.22 -5.65
N ASP A 119 -1.21 -20.82 -4.79
CA ASP A 119 0.18 -20.62 -5.19
C ASP A 119 0.86 -21.94 -5.57
N ARG A 120 0.57 -23.01 -4.85
CA ARG A 120 1.06 -24.35 -5.19
C ARG A 120 0.49 -24.84 -6.52
N LEU A 121 -0.81 -24.63 -6.74
CA LEU A 121 -1.50 -25.03 -7.97
C LEU A 121 -0.99 -24.28 -9.20
N PHE A 122 -0.74 -22.97 -9.06
CA PHE A 122 -0.32 -22.10 -10.17
C PHE A 122 1.18 -21.82 -10.22
N GLY A 123 1.99 -22.50 -9.41
CA GLY A 123 3.46 -22.44 -9.48
C GLY A 123 4.10 -21.17 -8.94
N THR A 124 3.38 -20.40 -8.12
CA THR A 124 3.87 -19.16 -7.49
C THR A 124 4.29 -19.35 -6.04
N PHE A 125 4.25 -20.58 -5.53
CA PHE A 125 4.64 -20.88 -4.15
C PHE A 125 6.14 -20.85 -3.94
N LYS A 126 6.57 -20.24 -2.83
CA LYS A 126 7.95 -20.28 -2.34
C LYS A 126 7.96 -20.35 -0.81
N ASP A 127 8.67 -21.34 -0.26
CA ASP A 127 8.95 -21.39 1.18
C ASP A 127 9.95 -20.30 1.58
N GLU A 128 9.78 -19.77 2.79
CA GLU A 128 10.79 -18.93 3.43
C GLU A 128 12.05 -19.74 3.73
N ASP A 129 13.20 -19.25 3.29
CA ASP A 129 14.51 -19.91 3.54
C ASP A 129 15.10 -19.38 4.85
N ASP A 130 15.55 -20.26 5.73
CA ASP A 130 16.17 -19.90 7.01
C ASP A 130 17.52 -19.17 6.83
N HIS A 131 18.15 -19.31 5.68
CA HIS A 131 19.44 -18.69 5.32
C HIS A 131 19.28 -17.37 4.54
N GLU A 132 18.09 -17.07 4.06
CA GLU A 132 17.81 -15.84 3.30
C GLU A 132 16.72 -15.03 3.98
N LYS A 133 17.13 -14.06 4.82
CA LYS A 133 16.18 -13.18 5.50
C LYS A 133 15.38 -12.34 4.50
N CYS A 134 14.09 -12.21 4.75
CA CYS A 134 13.23 -11.31 4.00
C CYS A 134 13.67 -9.86 4.20
N VAL A 135 13.77 -9.12 3.11
CA VAL A 135 14.00 -7.68 3.08
C VAL A 135 12.77 -7.03 2.49
N TYR A 136 12.21 -6.05 3.20
CA TYR A 136 10.90 -5.47 2.87
C TYR A 136 11.01 -4.10 2.20
N GLY A 137 9.94 -3.69 1.53
CA GLY A 137 9.83 -2.47 0.76
C GLY A 137 9.52 -2.75 -0.71
N THR A 138 9.84 -1.81 -1.56
CA THR A 138 9.67 -1.95 -3.03
C THR A 138 10.99 -1.68 -3.73
N ARG A 139 11.22 -2.32 -4.89
CA ARG A 139 12.43 -2.08 -5.72
C ARG A 139 12.49 -0.65 -6.25
N GLY A 140 11.37 0.03 -6.38
CA GLY A 140 11.27 1.47 -6.59
C GLY A 140 11.03 2.17 -5.27
N LEU A 141 12.09 2.49 -4.52
CA LEU A 141 12.00 3.04 -3.16
C LEU A 141 11.12 4.29 -3.09
N LEU A 142 10.23 4.33 -2.11
CA LEU A 142 9.38 5.50 -1.86
C LEU A 142 10.18 6.68 -1.28
N ASN A 143 11.05 6.42 -0.30
CA ASN A 143 11.85 7.41 0.42
C ASN A 143 11.04 8.64 0.86
N SER A 144 9.84 8.42 1.35
CA SER A 144 8.93 9.49 1.78
C SER A 144 7.89 8.97 2.77
N TRP A 145 7.50 9.82 3.72
CA TRP A 145 6.33 9.60 4.60
C TRP A 145 5.12 10.44 4.19
N ASP A 146 5.13 10.96 2.96
CA ASP A 146 4.01 11.68 2.36
C ASP A 146 2.93 10.67 1.91
N PRO A 147 1.72 10.65 2.51
CA PRO A 147 0.68 9.67 2.18
C PRO A 147 0.13 9.84 0.77
N LEU A 148 0.12 11.08 0.23
CA LEU A 148 -0.31 11.34 -1.14
C LEU A 148 0.71 10.78 -2.12
N TRP A 149 1.99 11.05 -1.88
CA TRP A 149 3.07 10.54 -2.73
C TRP A 149 3.16 9.02 -2.67
N ALA A 150 2.95 8.42 -1.51
CA ALA A 150 2.90 6.96 -1.37
C ALA A 150 1.88 6.31 -2.31
N ASN A 151 0.70 6.93 -2.48
CA ASN A 151 -0.34 6.45 -3.39
C ASN A 151 -0.11 6.87 -4.85
N ALA A 152 0.60 7.98 -5.11
CA ALA A 152 0.75 8.56 -6.44
C ALA A 152 2.05 8.18 -7.16
N GLN A 153 3.11 7.80 -6.45
CA GLN A 153 4.47 7.61 -6.98
C GLN A 153 4.52 6.70 -8.21
N VAL A 154 3.90 5.52 -8.12
CA VAL A 154 3.94 4.55 -9.21
C VAL A 154 3.13 5.04 -10.40
N TYR A 155 1.93 5.59 -10.15
CA TYR A 155 1.11 6.22 -11.21
C TYR A 155 1.83 7.35 -11.92
N ALA A 156 2.52 8.22 -11.18
CA ALA A 156 3.30 9.31 -11.75
C ALA A 156 4.44 8.78 -12.65
N GLY A 157 5.10 7.70 -12.23
CA GLY A 157 6.12 7.03 -13.04
C GLY A 157 5.56 6.42 -14.32
N LEU A 158 4.41 5.76 -14.26
CA LEU A 158 3.72 5.20 -15.41
C LEU A 158 3.23 6.31 -16.36
N ALA A 159 2.66 7.37 -15.83
CA ALA A 159 2.21 8.52 -16.62
C ALA A 159 3.38 9.19 -17.34
N HIS A 160 4.51 9.40 -16.64
CA HIS A 160 5.74 9.92 -17.23
C HIS A 160 6.23 9.04 -18.39
N ASP A 161 6.38 7.73 -18.17
CA ASP A 161 6.89 6.82 -19.17
C ASP A 161 5.92 6.69 -20.37
N SER A 162 4.60 6.67 -20.12
CA SER A 162 3.56 6.68 -21.16
C SER A 162 3.59 7.99 -21.98
N TRP A 163 3.71 9.15 -21.33
CA TRP A 163 3.77 10.44 -22.00
C TRP A 163 4.97 10.52 -22.96
N HIS A 164 6.15 10.07 -22.52
CA HIS A 164 7.40 10.18 -23.27
C HIS A 164 7.62 9.05 -24.28
N ALA A 165 6.84 7.98 -24.26
CA ALA A 165 6.94 6.90 -25.26
C ALA A 165 6.61 7.43 -26.67
N ARG A 166 7.45 7.10 -27.66
CA ARG A 166 7.26 7.53 -29.06
C ARG A 166 6.11 6.81 -29.75
N HIS A 167 5.94 5.53 -29.47
CA HIS A 167 4.90 4.70 -30.09
C HIS A 167 3.63 4.60 -29.25
N TRP A 168 2.48 4.78 -29.89
CA TRP A 168 1.17 4.68 -29.22
C TRP A 168 0.94 3.33 -28.53
N ALA A 169 1.37 2.24 -29.17
CA ALA A 169 1.27 0.91 -28.57
C ALA A 169 2.05 0.84 -27.24
N ASP A 170 3.20 1.48 -27.15
CA ASP A 170 4.02 1.46 -25.93
C ASP A 170 3.44 2.35 -24.83
N LYS A 171 2.74 3.45 -25.20
CA LYS A 171 1.97 4.25 -24.24
C LYS A 171 0.93 3.41 -23.48
N LEU A 172 0.27 2.49 -24.15
CA LEU A 172 -0.70 1.58 -23.55
C LEU A 172 -0.02 0.42 -22.79
N LYS A 173 1.06 -0.12 -23.35
CA LYS A 173 1.81 -1.21 -22.70
C LYS A 173 2.42 -0.83 -21.36
N VAL A 174 2.82 0.44 -21.17
CA VAL A 174 3.33 0.95 -19.89
C VAL A 174 2.37 0.62 -18.73
N TRP A 175 1.06 0.67 -18.97
CA TRP A 175 0.03 0.42 -17.95
C TRP A 175 -0.27 -1.06 -17.72
N THR A 176 -0.04 -1.91 -18.72
CA THR A 176 -0.51 -3.30 -18.71
C THR A 176 0.61 -4.34 -18.61
N LYS A 177 1.83 -3.98 -18.98
CA LYS A 177 3.00 -4.84 -18.86
C LYS A 177 3.41 -4.99 -17.39
N PRO A 178 4.26 -5.98 -17.04
CA PRO A 178 4.74 -6.14 -15.67
C PRO A 178 5.42 -4.88 -15.13
N PRO A 179 5.33 -4.63 -13.81
CA PRO A 179 6.01 -3.51 -13.17
C PRO A 179 7.50 -3.47 -13.52
N GLY A 180 8.03 -2.29 -13.78
CA GLY A 180 9.42 -2.11 -14.22
C GLY A 180 9.65 -2.24 -15.73
N TRP A 181 8.69 -2.75 -16.51
CA TRP A 181 8.78 -2.69 -17.96
C TRP A 181 8.72 -1.24 -18.45
N ARG A 182 9.61 -0.88 -19.36
CA ARG A 182 9.69 0.46 -19.96
C ARG A 182 9.93 0.36 -21.45
N PRO A 183 9.34 1.26 -22.27
CA PRO A 183 9.73 1.38 -23.68
C PRO A 183 11.23 1.62 -23.82
N ALA A 184 11.89 0.99 -24.79
CA ALA A 184 13.33 1.09 -24.97
C ALA A 184 13.79 2.55 -25.16
N ASP A 185 13.05 3.33 -25.95
CA ASP A 185 13.33 4.73 -26.21
C ASP A 185 13.18 5.62 -24.95
N VAL A 186 12.29 5.25 -24.01
CA VAL A 186 12.12 5.95 -22.73
C VAL A 186 13.24 5.52 -21.78
N ALA A 187 13.57 4.24 -21.72
CA ALA A 187 14.62 3.73 -20.86
C ALA A 187 15.98 4.34 -21.21
N GLU A 188 16.28 4.52 -22.50
CA GLU A 188 17.50 5.15 -22.99
C GLU A 188 17.58 6.65 -22.64
N ARG A 189 16.48 7.40 -22.85
CA ARG A 189 16.44 8.86 -22.59
C ARG A 189 16.33 9.22 -21.11
N PHE A 190 15.73 8.36 -20.31
CA PHE A 190 15.50 8.57 -18.90
C PHE A 190 15.94 7.34 -18.10
N PRO A 191 17.27 7.07 -18.04
CA PRO A 191 17.77 5.89 -17.35
C PRO A 191 17.41 5.93 -15.85
N LYS A 192 17.00 4.78 -15.32
CA LYS A 192 16.81 4.57 -13.88
C LYS A 192 17.92 3.67 -13.36
N PRO A 193 18.44 3.91 -12.14
CA PRO A 193 19.44 3.02 -11.56
C PRO A 193 18.84 1.62 -11.41
N ALA A 194 19.68 0.60 -11.68
CA ALA A 194 19.28 -0.78 -11.41
C ALA A 194 19.08 -0.98 -9.90
N PHE A 195 18.08 -1.77 -9.54
CA PHE A 195 17.90 -2.15 -8.16
C PHE A 195 19.07 -3.02 -7.67
N SER A 196 19.54 -2.74 -6.46
CA SER A 196 20.59 -3.53 -5.80
C SER A 196 20.23 -3.73 -4.34
N MET A 197 20.09 -4.97 -3.93
CA MET A 197 19.87 -5.34 -2.53
C MET A 197 20.97 -4.79 -1.61
N ALA A 198 22.23 -4.84 -2.06
CA ALA A 198 23.37 -4.38 -1.30
C ALA A 198 23.36 -2.85 -1.04
N GLN A 199 22.65 -2.09 -1.87
CA GLN A 199 22.51 -0.64 -1.75
C GLN A 199 21.20 -0.19 -1.12
N MET A 200 20.33 -1.13 -0.78
CA MET A 200 19.06 -0.83 -0.16
C MET A 200 19.28 -0.33 1.28
N GLN A 201 18.80 0.87 1.56
CA GLN A 201 18.87 1.47 2.89
C GLN A 201 17.47 1.76 3.40
N ILE A 202 17.27 1.58 4.71
CA ILE A 202 16.03 1.97 5.37
C ILE A 202 15.93 3.50 5.36
N PHE A 203 14.80 4.01 4.88
CA PHE A 203 14.51 5.44 4.86
C PHE A 203 14.23 5.93 6.29
N GLN A 204 15.24 6.50 6.93
CA GLN A 204 15.16 6.96 8.31
C GLN A 204 15.84 8.34 8.47
N PRO A 205 15.16 9.43 8.06
CA PRO A 205 15.67 10.78 8.28
C PRO A 205 15.98 11.04 9.75
N PRO A 206 17.07 11.77 10.07
CA PRO A 206 17.42 12.08 11.44
C PRO A 206 16.36 12.98 12.09
N MET A 207 15.90 12.63 13.28
CA MET A 207 14.90 13.38 14.04
C MET A 207 15.44 13.75 15.43
N SER A 208 15.27 15.02 15.81
CA SER A 208 15.51 15.43 17.19
C SER A 208 14.50 14.78 18.17
N ARG A 209 14.85 14.69 19.46
CA ARG A 209 13.91 14.18 20.47
C ARG A 209 12.60 14.97 20.51
N ALA A 210 12.65 16.29 20.30
CA ALA A 210 11.46 17.13 20.24
C ALA A 210 10.53 16.73 19.08
N VAL A 211 11.09 16.45 17.90
CA VAL A 211 10.32 15.97 16.74
C VAL A 211 9.73 14.58 17.00
N GLN A 212 10.49 13.69 17.65
CA GLN A 212 9.99 12.35 17.99
C GLN A 212 8.78 12.41 18.95
N TRP A 213 8.84 13.23 20.01
CA TRP A 213 7.72 13.43 20.93
C TRP A 213 6.54 14.12 20.26
N PHE A 214 6.79 15.13 19.45
CA PHE A 214 5.76 15.77 18.64
C PHE A 214 5.06 14.74 17.73
N ALA A 215 5.84 13.93 17.03
CA ALA A 215 5.30 12.90 16.12
C ALA A 215 4.44 11.88 16.86
N LEU A 216 4.88 11.42 18.05
CA LEU A 216 4.11 10.48 18.87
C LEU A 216 2.75 11.07 19.31
N VAL A 217 2.76 12.33 19.80
CA VAL A 217 1.52 13.01 20.20
C VAL A 217 0.60 13.24 19.02
N GLN A 218 1.14 13.73 17.89
CA GLN A 218 0.35 13.96 16.67
C GLN A 218 -0.21 12.66 16.10
N PHE A 219 0.56 11.58 16.14
CA PHE A 219 0.06 10.25 15.74
C PHE A 219 -1.14 9.82 16.59
N ALA A 220 -1.07 9.97 17.92
CA ALA A 220 -2.19 9.63 18.79
C ALA A 220 -3.43 10.49 18.49
N VAL A 221 -3.26 11.80 18.27
CA VAL A 221 -4.35 12.72 17.88
C VAL A 221 -4.97 12.29 16.54
N LEU A 222 -4.15 12.04 15.53
CA LEU A 222 -4.63 11.62 14.22
C LEU A 222 -5.30 10.25 14.26
N LEU A 223 -4.77 9.30 15.02
CA LEU A 223 -5.39 7.98 15.19
C LEU A 223 -6.78 8.11 15.84
N THR A 224 -6.91 8.93 16.86
CA THR A 224 -8.21 9.23 17.49
C THR A 224 -9.17 9.90 16.50
N GLY A 225 -8.66 10.86 15.72
CA GLY A 225 -9.45 11.54 14.68
C GLY A 225 -9.92 10.59 13.58
N VAL A 226 -9.06 9.67 13.12
CA VAL A 226 -9.45 8.64 12.16
C VAL A 226 -10.49 7.69 12.74
N GLY A 227 -10.33 7.26 13.99
CA GLY A 227 -11.32 6.41 14.68
C GLY A 227 -12.68 7.11 14.77
N ALA A 228 -12.72 8.37 15.18
CA ALA A 228 -13.95 9.17 15.24
C ALA A 228 -14.58 9.38 13.85
N PHE A 229 -13.78 9.62 12.84
CA PHE A 229 -14.23 9.73 11.45
C PHE A 229 -14.87 8.43 10.97
N LEU A 230 -14.21 7.29 11.15
CA LEU A 230 -14.72 5.99 10.72
C LEU A 230 -16.00 5.59 11.46
N TRP A 231 -16.14 5.98 12.73
CA TRP A 231 -17.35 5.73 13.52
C TRP A 231 -18.61 6.41 12.96
N GLN A 232 -18.45 7.53 12.27
CA GLN A 232 -19.57 8.33 11.74
C GLN A 232 -19.70 8.25 10.22
N ALA A 233 -18.73 7.68 9.52
CA ALA A 233 -18.59 7.79 8.06
C ALA A 233 -19.76 7.17 7.28
N ASP A 234 -20.40 6.13 7.79
CA ASP A 234 -21.54 5.45 7.16
C ASP A 234 -22.87 6.23 7.29
N THR A 235 -22.99 7.07 8.32
CA THR A 235 -24.22 7.84 8.61
C THR A 235 -24.12 9.30 8.20
N ALA A 236 -22.90 9.83 8.10
CA ALA A 236 -22.67 11.24 7.76
C ALA A 236 -22.84 11.51 6.26
N PRO A 237 -23.29 12.71 5.85
CA PRO A 237 -23.36 13.10 4.45
C PRO A 237 -21.99 13.03 3.76
N LEU A 238 -21.96 12.67 2.47
CA LEU A 238 -20.72 12.53 1.69
C LEU A 238 -19.85 13.81 1.74
N ALA A 239 -20.46 14.99 1.70
CA ALA A 239 -19.74 16.26 1.78
C ALA A 239 -19.02 16.42 3.14
N HIS A 240 -19.66 16.01 4.25
CA HIS A 240 -19.02 15.98 5.57
C HIS A 240 -17.82 15.03 5.58
N ASN A 241 -18.00 13.81 5.08
CA ASN A 241 -16.93 12.84 4.99
C ASN A 241 -15.76 13.34 4.17
N ALA A 242 -16.02 13.98 3.02
CA ALA A 242 -14.98 14.55 2.17
C ALA A 242 -14.17 15.64 2.89
N ILE A 243 -14.85 16.52 3.63
CA ILE A 243 -14.20 17.61 4.37
C ILE A 243 -13.33 17.02 5.52
N TRP A 244 -13.85 16.12 6.33
CA TRP A 244 -13.10 15.51 7.43
C TRP A 244 -11.94 14.65 6.92
N PHE A 245 -12.14 13.92 5.82
CA PHE A 245 -11.07 13.20 5.16
C PHE A 245 -9.94 14.13 4.74
N ALA A 246 -10.25 15.31 4.15
CA ALA A 246 -9.25 16.29 3.77
C ALA A 246 -8.48 16.85 4.98
N VAL A 247 -9.16 17.14 6.11
CA VAL A 247 -8.51 17.56 7.37
C VAL A 247 -7.53 16.52 7.87
N LEU A 248 -7.96 15.25 7.93
CA LEU A 248 -7.10 14.14 8.37
C LEU A 248 -5.91 13.94 7.43
N LEU A 249 -6.11 14.09 6.12
CA LEU A 249 -5.06 13.98 5.12
C LEU A 249 -4.02 15.09 5.26
N VAL A 250 -4.44 16.34 5.49
CA VAL A 250 -3.53 17.46 5.80
C VAL A 250 -2.73 17.17 7.07
N GLY A 251 -3.39 16.62 8.11
CA GLY A 251 -2.72 16.21 9.34
C GLY A 251 -1.63 15.17 9.13
N GLN A 252 -1.95 14.11 8.40
CA GLN A 252 -1.00 13.03 8.09
C GLN A 252 0.16 13.54 7.22
N TRP A 253 -0.14 14.34 6.19
CA TRP A 253 0.89 14.96 5.35
C TRP A 253 1.82 15.88 6.16
N ALA A 254 1.26 16.74 7.01
CA ALA A 254 2.04 17.66 7.84
C ALA A 254 2.93 16.91 8.83
N LEU A 255 2.43 15.84 9.45
CA LEU A 255 3.22 14.96 10.32
C LEU A 255 4.40 14.34 9.55
N GLY A 256 4.16 13.74 8.39
CA GLY A 256 5.20 13.18 7.53
C GLY A 256 6.24 14.23 7.11
N ALA A 257 5.80 15.46 6.78
CA ALA A 257 6.67 16.55 6.39
C ALA A 257 7.57 17.04 7.55
N VAL A 258 7.05 17.09 8.78
CA VAL A 258 7.86 17.43 9.99
C VAL A 258 8.89 16.34 10.23
N MET A 259 8.50 15.07 10.20
CA MET A 259 9.41 13.94 10.43
C MET A 259 10.54 13.88 9.40
N GLN A 260 10.30 14.36 8.18
CA GLN A 260 11.30 14.49 7.11
C GLN A 260 12.11 15.80 7.17
N GLY A 261 11.84 16.68 8.13
CA GLY A 261 12.49 17.98 8.23
C GLY A 261 12.11 18.99 7.12
N ARG A 262 11.00 18.74 6.39
CA ARG A 262 10.54 19.61 5.29
C ARG A 262 9.81 20.86 5.78
N ILE A 263 9.15 20.77 6.93
CA ILE A 263 8.50 21.89 7.62
C ILE A 263 8.76 21.80 9.12
N GLY A 264 8.65 22.95 9.83
CA GLY A 264 8.76 22.99 11.29
C GLY A 264 7.44 22.58 11.97
N MET A 265 7.52 22.16 13.25
CA MET A 265 6.36 21.77 14.06
C MET A 265 5.29 22.86 14.16
N LEU A 266 5.69 24.13 14.28
CA LEU A 266 4.75 25.28 14.33
C LEU A 266 3.96 25.39 13.02
N MET A 267 4.64 25.28 11.88
CA MET A 267 3.97 25.32 10.57
C MET A 267 2.97 24.17 10.41
N ALA A 268 3.31 22.96 10.87
CA ALA A 268 2.40 21.83 10.85
C ALA A 268 1.13 22.11 11.67
N LEU A 269 1.28 22.63 12.89
CA LEU A 269 0.14 23.00 13.74
C LEU A 269 -0.71 24.11 13.11
N MET A 270 -0.09 25.13 12.49
CA MET A 270 -0.82 26.18 11.77
C MET A 270 -1.64 25.62 10.60
N LEU A 271 -1.06 24.71 9.80
CA LEU A 271 -1.77 24.07 8.67
C LEU A 271 -2.94 23.21 9.16
N GLN A 272 -2.74 22.43 10.22
CA GLN A 272 -3.80 21.60 10.80
C GLN A 272 -4.92 22.48 11.39
N SER A 273 -4.58 23.55 12.11
CA SER A 273 -5.55 24.48 12.68
C SER A 273 -6.34 25.21 11.60
N ALA A 274 -5.68 25.64 10.53
CA ALA A 274 -6.35 26.29 9.39
C ALA A 274 -7.31 25.31 8.68
N ALA A 275 -6.89 24.06 8.46
CA ALA A 275 -7.75 23.03 7.86
C ALA A 275 -8.97 22.75 8.76
N LEU A 276 -8.78 22.63 10.07
CA LEU A 276 -9.87 22.42 11.03
C LEU A 276 -10.83 23.61 11.06
N ALA A 277 -10.34 24.86 11.13
CA ALA A 277 -11.17 26.07 11.13
C ALA A 277 -11.98 26.18 9.83
N THR A 278 -11.37 25.89 8.69
CA THR A 278 -12.07 25.87 7.40
C THR A 278 -13.16 24.79 7.39
N ALA A 279 -12.89 23.60 7.91
CA ALA A 279 -13.85 22.52 7.98
C ALA A 279 -15.04 22.87 8.88
N THR A 280 -14.78 23.40 10.10
CA THR A 280 -15.85 23.79 11.03
C THR A 280 -16.73 24.89 10.47
N SER A 281 -16.15 25.90 9.82
CA SER A 281 -16.90 26.94 9.12
C SER A 281 -17.73 26.38 7.96
N ALA A 282 -17.17 25.52 7.12
CA ALA A 282 -17.87 24.90 5.99
C ALA A 282 -19.03 23.99 6.41
N LEU A 283 -18.94 23.39 7.61
CA LEU A 283 -19.95 22.50 8.18
C LEU A 283 -20.99 23.24 9.08
N GLY A 284 -20.83 24.56 9.25
CA GLY A 284 -21.77 25.38 10.05
C GLY A 284 -21.60 25.24 11.58
N PHE A 285 -20.45 24.82 12.04
CA PHE A 285 -20.10 24.78 13.47
C PHE A 285 -19.45 26.10 13.94
N THR A 286 -20.02 27.23 13.58
CA THR A 286 -19.55 28.58 14.01
C THR A 286 -20.33 29.07 15.22
#